data_bad0375439ff0672f02fdddde1203668
#
_entry.id   bad0375439ff0672f02fdddde1203668
#
_cell.length_a   1.000
_cell.length_b   1.000
_cell.length_c   1.000
_cell.angle_alpha   90.00
_cell.angle_beta   90.00
_cell.angle_gamma   90.00
#
_symmetry.space_group_name_H-M   'P 1'
#
loop_
_entity.id
_entity.type
_entity.pdbx_description
1 polymer ?
#
loop_
_entity_poly.entity_id
_entity_poly.type
_entity_poly.pdbx_seq_one_letter_code
_entity_poly.pdbx_strand_id
1 'polypeptide(L)'
;MKDPEYGHDPHCVRISPARPDRLYQQNHCGMYRLDRPANTWERIGRNMPKEIGDIGFPIQPHPRDPEVAWVFPMDGTQVWPRTSPGGKPAVYITRNAGKTWKRQDKGFPKSQAWFTVKRQCFAADALEPVGLYFGTTSGQIWMSRNEGTSWEPLASHLPHVCSVEAGPRT
;
A
#
# COMPACT_ATOMS: atom_id res chain seq x y z
N MET A 1 -13.25 10.83 -9.71
CA MET A 1 -12.97 12.18 -9.19
C MET A 1 -12.15 12.91 -10.24
N LYS A 2 -12.55 14.10 -10.69
CA LYS A 2 -11.67 14.94 -11.52
C LYS A 2 -10.43 15.23 -10.68
N ASP A 3 -9.24 15.22 -11.29
CA ASP A 3 -8.03 15.69 -10.60
C ASP A 3 -8.30 17.12 -10.11
N PRO A 4 -8.52 17.37 -8.85
CA PRO A 4 -8.74 18.73 -8.40
C PRO A 4 -7.43 19.48 -8.55
N GLU A 5 -7.48 20.66 -9.11
CA GLU A 5 -6.37 21.63 -9.09
C GLU A 5 -5.89 21.89 -7.65
N TYR A 6 -6.75 21.56 -6.69
CA TYR A 6 -6.53 21.71 -5.26
C TYR A 6 -6.70 20.36 -4.58
N GLY A 7 -5.91 20.11 -3.53
CA GLY A 7 -6.16 18.99 -2.64
C GLY A 7 -5.32 17.76 -2.92
N HIS A 8 -4.16 17.92 -3.52
CA HIS A 8 -3.12 16.92 -3.37
C HIS A 8 -2.77 16.84 -1.90
N ASP A 9 -3.29 15.79 -1.24
CA ASP A 9 -3.01 15.46 0.16
C ASP A 9 -2.09 14.23 0.16
N PRO A 10 -0.75 14.42 0.21
CA PRO A 10 0.20 13.32 0.24
C PRO A 10 0.03 12.51 1.52
N HIS A 11 -0.44 11.29 1.39
CA HIS A 11 -0.61 10.39 2.53
C HIS A 11 0.70 9.72 2.91
N CYS A 12 1.50 9.29 1.94
CA CYS A 12 2.74 8.59 2.15
C CYS A 12 3.69 8.84 0.97
N VAL A 13 4.90 9.26 1.26
CA VAL A 13 6.00 9.37 0.28
C VAL A 13 7.11 8.44 0.74
N ARG A 14 7.61 7.60 -0.17
CA ARG A 14 8.70 6.65 0.09
C ARG A 14 9.77 6.77 -1.00
N ILE A 15 11.02 6.82 -0.56
CA ILE A 15 12.18 6.68 -1.44
C ILE A 15 12.40 5.18 -1.66
N SER A 16 12.66 4.75 -2.89
CA SER A 16 13.08 3.37 -3.15
C SER A 16 14.48 3.15 -2.57
N PRO A 17 14.67 2.19 -1.65
CA PRO A 17 16.01 1.92 -1.10
C PRO A 17 17.00 1.42 -2.17
N ALA A 18 16.50 0.68 -3.15
CA ALA A 18 17.31 0.13 -4.25
C ALA A 18 17.66 1.18 -5.33
N ARG A 19 16.92 2.28 -5.39
CA ARG A 19 17.14 3.38 -6.34
C ARG A 19 16.70 4.70 -5.73
N PRO A 20 17.57 5.41 -5.00
CA PRO A 20 17.22 6.63 -4.25
C PRO A 20 16.64 7.78 -5.10
N ASP A 21 16.88 7.77 -6.42
CA ASP A 21 16.28 8.73 -7.34
C ASP A 21 14.82 8.42 -7.68
N ARG A 22 14.33 7.24 -7.33
CA ARG A 22 12.93 6.87 -7.49
C ARG A 22 12.15 7.09 -6.20
N LEU A 23 11.07 7.86 -6.31
CA LEU A 23 10.11 8.08 -5.23
C LEU A 23 8.75 7.53 -5.64
N TYR A 24 8.06 6.95 -4.66
CA TYR A 24 6.67 6.55 -4.75
C TYR A 24 5.83 7.38 -3.79
N GLN A 25 4.63 7.75 -4.22
CA GLN A 25 3.70 8.51 -3.40
C GLN A 25 2.29 7.93 -3.49
N GLN A 26 1.67 7.72 -2.35
CA GLN A 26 0.22 7.59 -2.22
C GLN A 26 -0.34 8.94 -1.82
N ASN A 27 -1.32 9.40 -2.56
CA ASN A 27 -1.99 10.67 -2.38
C ASN A 27 -3.51 10.44 -2.29
N HIS A 28 -4.25 11.41 -1.78
CA HIS A 28 -5.71 11.38 -1.79
C HIS A 28 -6.28 11.22 -3.21
N CYS A 29 -5.61 11.77 -4.20
CA CYS A 29 -6.03 11.76 -5.60
C CYS A 29 -5.42 10.62 -6.42
N GLY A 30 -4.65 9.71 -5.82
CA GLY A 30 -4.08 8.57 -6.53
C GLY A 30 -2.68 8.16 -6.10
N MET A 31 -2.05 7.32 -6.91
CA MET A 31 -0.69 6.84 -6.72
C MET A 31 0.24 7.40 -7.78
N TYR A 32 1.42 7.82 -7.36
CA TYR A 32 2.38 8.52 -8.22
C TYR A 32 3.79 7.95 -8.06
N ARG A 33 4.59 8.13 -9.11
CA ARG A 33 6.02 7.84 -9.14
C ARG A 33 6.76 9.06 -9.68
N LEU A 34 7.93 9.33 -9.13
CA LEU A 34 8.89 10.31 -9.63
C LEU A 34 10.24 9.63 -9.81
N ASP A 35 10.84 9.75 -10.98
CA ASP A 35 12.22 9.33 -11.27
C ASP A 35 13.07 10.56 -11.50
N ARG A 36 13.94 10.94 -10.54
CA ARG A 36 14.87 12.04 -10.70
C ARG A 36 15.88 11.75 -11.82
N PRO A 37 16.32 12.76 -12.61
CA PRO A 37 16.15 14.19 -12.37
C PRO A 37 14.83 14.78 -12.90
N ALA A 38 13.86 13.97 -13.33
CA ALA A 38 12.55 14.50 -13.67
C ALA A 38 11.94 15.25 -12.48
N ASN A 39 11.15 16.28 -12.76
CA ASN A 39 10.44 17.08 -11.75
C ASN A 39 8.92 16.90 -11.80
N THR A 40 8.45 15.95 -12.60
CA THR A 40 7.02 15.69 -12.79
C THR A 40 6.65 14.31 -12.28
N TRP A 41 5.61 14.23 -11.47
CA TRP A 41 5.05 12.99 -10.96
C TRP A 41 4.19 12.30 -12.03
N GLU A 42 4.48 11.04 -12.31
CA GLU A 42 3.67 10.18 -13.15
C GLU A 42 2.58 9.49 -12.29
N ARG A 43 1.31 9.64 -12.68
CA ARG A 43 0.20 8.95 -12.00
C ARG A 43 0.12 7.49 -12.45
N ILE A 44 0.72 6.60 -11.67
CA ILE A 44 0.76 5.15 -11.93
C ILE A 44 -0.51 4.43 -11.44
N GLY A 45 -1.31 5.07 -10.62
CA GLY A 45 -2.56 4.52 -10.10
C GLY A 45 -3.65 4.35 -11.15
N ARG A 46 -3.57 5.05 -12.29
CA ARG A 46 -4.51 4.88 -13.42
C ARG A 46 -4.50 3.45 -14.00
N ASN A 47 -3.45 2.69 -13.71
CA ASN A 47 -3.29 1.30 -14.14
C ASN A 47 -3.89 0.27 -13.15
N MET A 48 -4.48 0.73 -12.05
CA MET A 48 -5.26 -0.11 -11.14
C MET A 48 -6.58 -0.55 -11.79
N PRO A 49 -7.16 -1.69 -11.37
CA PRO A 49 -8.51 -2.05 -11.77
C PRO A 49 -9.50 -0.93 -11.42
N LYS A 50 -10.35 -0.56 -12.38
CA LYS A 50 -11.25 0.60 -12.25
C LYS A 50 -12.22 0.49 -11.07
N GLU A 51 -12.67 -0.72 -10.78
CA GLU A 51 -13.57 -1.04 -9.66
C GLU A 51 -12.90 -0.92 -8.28
N ILE A 52 -11.56 -0.87 -8.24
CA ILE A 52 -10.77 -0.68 -7.02
C ILE A 52 -10.36 0.79 -6.87
N GLY A 53 -9.95 1.41 -7.97
CA GLY A 53 -9.41 2.75 -7.97
C GLY A 53 -7.99 2.82 -7.39
N ASP A 54 -7.50 4.04 -7.18
CA ASP A 54 -6.12 4.30 -6.77
C ASP A 54 -6.01 5.16 -5.50
N ILE A 55 -7.08 5.17 -4.70
CA ILE A 55 -7.07 5.82 -3.38
C ILE A 55 -6.56 4.83 -2.33
N GLY A 56 -5.69 5.32 -1.45
CA GLY A 56 -5.16 4.54 -0.34
C GLY A 56 -4.37 5.42 0.62
N PHE A 57 -3.82 4.85 1.68
CA PHE A 57 -2.94 5.58 2.59
C PHE A 57 -1.47 5.16 2.43
N PRO A 58 -1.11 3.85 2.48
CA PRO A 58 0.27 3.43 2.40
C PRO A 58 0.70 3.10 0.98
N ILE A 59 1.98 3.32 0.72
CA ILE A 59 2.72 2.70 -0.38
C ILE A 59 4.06 2.24 0.16
N GLN A 60 4.45 0.99 -0.12
CA GLN A 60 5.67 0.37 0.38
C GLN A 60 6.53 -0.11 -0.79
N PRO A 61 7.66 0.54 -1.09
CA PRO A 61 8.64 0.04 -2.05
C PRO A 61 9.35 -1.22 -1.55
N HIS A 62 9.76 -2.06 -2.47
CA HIS A 62 10.60 -3.21 -2.18
C HIS A 62 12.03 -2.74 -1.80
N PRO A 63 12.68 -3.37 -0.80
CA PRO A 63 13.99 -2.92 -0.32
C PRO A 63 15.12 -3.12 -1.34
N ARG A 64 15.00 -4.07 -2.28
CA ARG A 64 16.06 -4.44 -3.23
C ARG A 64 15.69 -4.31 -4.70
N ASP A 65 14.41 -4.11 -5.04
CA ASP A 65 13.95 -3.97 -6.42
C ASP A 65 13.13 -2.68 -6.59
N PRO A 66 13.65 -1.69 -7.33
CA PRO A 66 12.97 -0.41 -7.50
C PRO A 66 11.70 -0.48 -8.37
N GLU A 67 11.52 -1.56 -9.12
CA GLU A 67 10.32 -1.78 -9.95
C GLU A 67 9.15 -2.34 -9.14
N VAL A 68 9.41 -2.82 -7.91
CA VAL A 68 8.41 -3.47 -7.06
C VAL A 68 7.93 -2.54 -5.95
N ALA A 69 6.61 -2.45 -5.81
CA ALA A 69 5.95 -1.76 -4.70
C ALA A 69 4.60 -2.39 -4.39
N TRP A 70 4.14 -2.20 -3.14
CA TRP A 70 2.85 -2.66 -2.66
C TRP A 70 2.01 -1.48 -2.17
N VAL A 71 0.69 -1.62 -2.35
CA VAL A 71 -0.31 -0.68 -1.85
C VAL A 71 -1.47 -1.42 -1.21
N PHE A 72 -2.16 -0.75 -0.29
CA PHE A 72 -3.42 -1.21 0.29
C PHE A 72 -4.52 -0.21 -0.08
N PRO A 73 -5.30 -0.46 -1.14
CA PRO A 73 -6.32 0.48 -1.61
C PRO A 73 -7.50 0.54 -0.66
N MET A 74 -8.19 1.67 -0.70
CA MET A 74 -9.42 1.92 0.03
C MET A 74 -10.55 2.26 -0.94
N ASP A 75 -11.78 2.08 -0.48
CA ASP A 75 -12.96 2.54 -1.21
C ASP A 75 -12.95 4.07 -1.30
N GLY A 76 -12.83 4.57 -2.51
CA GLY A 76 -12.83 5.98 -2.83
C GLY A 76 -14.21 6.52 -3.25
N THR A 77 -15.24 5.68 -3.35
CA THR A 77 -16.58 6.07 -3.80
C THR A 77 -17.33 6.87 -2.74
N GLN A 78 -16.95 6.70 -1.47
CA GLN A 78 -17.52 7.38 -0.33
C GLN A 78 -16.47 8.23 0.40
N VAL A 79 -16.91 9.34 0.98
CA VAL A 79 -16.03 10.15 1.85
C VAL A 79 -15.65 9.37 3.10
N TRP A 80 -16.59 8.63 3.66
CA TRP A 80 -16.44 7.76 4.82
C TRP A 80 -17.37 6.55 4.69
N PRO A 81 -16.99 5.38 5.22
CA PRO A 81 -15.67 5.03 5.75
C PRO A 81 -14.62 4.80 4.64
N ARG A 82 -13.36 5.01 4.97
CA ARG A 82 -12.19 4.72 4.11
C ARG A 82 -11.69 3.31 4.41
N THR A 83 -12.39 2.31 3.92
CA THR A 83 -12.12 0.89 4.21
C THR A 83 -11.86 0.09 2.93
N SER A 84 -11.56 -1.19 3.09
CA SER A 84 -11.37 -2.11 1.96
C SER A 84 -12.55 -2.10 1.01
N PRO A 85 -12.34 -1.98 -0.32
CA PRO A 85 -13.41 -2.01 -1.29
C PRO A 85 -14.32 -3.24 -1.14
N GLY A 86 -15.62 -3.00 -0.96
CA GLY A 86 -16.62 -4.05 -0.79
C GLY A 86 -16.41 -4.97 0.42
N GLY A 87 -15.66 -4.56 1.45
CA GLY A 87 -15.32 -5.42 2.59
C GLY A 87 -14.47 -6.63 2.21
N LYS A 88 -13.69 -6.54 1.14
CA LYS A 88 -12.81 -7.57 0.60
C LYS A 88 -11.36 -7.07 0.56
N PRO A 89 -10.63 -7.10 1.69
CA PRO A 89 -9.28 -6.58 1.77
C PRO A 89 -8.35 -7.24 0.76
N ALA A 90 -7.45 -6.45 0.20
CA ALA A 90 -6.39 -6.93 -0.66
C ALA A 90 -5.21 -5.96 -0.66
N VAL A 91 -4.01 -6.49 -0.74
CA VAL A 91 -2.81 -5.78 -1.16
C VAL A 91 -2.73 -5.87 -2.68
N TYR A 92 -2.18 -4.86 -3.32
CA TYR A 92 -1.84 -4.90 -4.74
C TYR A 92 -0.35 -4.68 -4.90
N ILE A 93 0.27 -5.49 -5.77
CA ILE A 93 1.69 -5.40 -6.10
C ILE A 93 1.87 -4.92 -7.54
N THR A 94 2.83 -4.04 -7.75
CA THR A 94 3.45 -3.82 -9.06
C THR A 94 4.84 -4.45 -9.09
N ARG A 95 5.24 -5.00 -10.25
CA ARG A 95 6.61 -5.49 -10.53
C ARG A 95 7.23 -4.80 -11.75
N ASN A 96 6.66 -3.67 -12.15
CA ASN A 96 7.09 -2.87 -13.30
C ASN A 96 6.82 -1.37 -13.09
N ALA A 97 7.11 -0.92 -11.87
CA ALA A 97 7.02 0.48 -11.45
C ALA A 97 5.65 1.13 -11.70
N GLY A 98 4.57 0.36 -11.48
CA GLY A 98 3.21 0.84 -11.59
C GLY A 98 2.57 0.75 -12.97
N LYS A 99 3.22 0.11 -13.96
CA LYS A 99 2.60 -0.13 -15.28
C LYS A 99 1.45 -1.14 -15.20
N THR A 100 1.54 -2.10 -14.28
CA THR A 100 0.46 -3.06 -13.99
C THR A 100 0.41 -3.35 -12.50
N TRP A 101 -0.78 -3.74 -12.02
CA TRP A 101 -1.02 -4.10 -10.62
C TRP A 101 -1.72 -5.44 -10.52
N LYS A 102 -1.25 -6.28 -9.61
CA LYS A 102 -1.80 -7.62 -9.36
C LYS A 102 -2.34 -7.70 -7.94
N ARG A 103 -3.56 -8.23 -7.79
CA ARG A 103 -4.22 -8.49 -6.51
C ARG A 103 -3.53 -9.62 -5.74
N GLN A 104 -3.33 -9.43 -4.43
CA GLN A 104 -2.77 -10.39 -3.49
C GLN A 104 -3.67 -10.44 -2.25
N ASP A 105 -4.55 -11.43 -2.18
CA ASP A 105 -5.56 -11.54 -1.11
C ASP A 105 -5.72 -12.95 -0.55
N LYS A 106 -4.79 -13.86 -0.85
CA LYS A 106 -4.80 -15.20 -0.28
C LYS A 106 -4.53 -15.14 1.23
N GLY A 107 -5.46 -15.69 2.01
CA GLY A 107 -5.41 -15.66 3.47
C GLY A 107 -6.29 -14.58 4.11
N PHE A 108 -6.66 -13.53 3.37
CA PHE A 108 -7.62 -12.55 3.89
C PHE A 108 -9.06 -13.06 3.88
N PRO A 109 -9.93 -12.52 4.76
CA PRO A 109 -11.35 -12.73 4.69
C PRO A 109 -11.91 -12.32 3.32
N LYS A 110 -12.88 -13.08 2.81
CA LYS A 110 -13.44 -12.87 1.46
C LYS A 110 -14.68 -11.97 1.45
N SER A 111 -15.15 -11.58 2.61
CA SER A 111 -16.29 -10.67 2.79
C SER A 111 -16.31 -10.13 4.23
N GLN A 112 -17.10 -9.07 4.47
CA GLN A 112 -17.34 -8.50 5.78
C GLN A 112 -16.07 -8.07 6.55
N ALA A 113 -15.00 -7.71 5.83
CA ALA A 113 -13.72 -7.31 6.40
C ALA A 113 -13.36 -5.88 5.97
N TRP A 114 -13.78 -4.93 6.75
CA TRP A 114 -13.68 -3.49 6.48
C TRP A 114 -12.38 -2.93 7.07
N PHE A 115 -11.24 -3.30 6.46
CA PHE A 115 -9.92 -2.88 6.93
C PHE A 115 -9.59 -1.46 6.48
N THR A 116 -9.00 -0.69 7.39
CA THR A 116 -8.30 0.56 7.06
C THR A 116 -6.85 0.43 7.49
N VAL A 117 -5.93 0.57 6.55
CA VAL A 117 -4.48 0.59 6.79
C VAL A 117 -3.99 2.01 6.62
N LYS A 118 -3.48 2.61 7.71
CA LYS A 118 -3.02 4.01 7.73
C LYS A 118 -1.65 4.17 7.07
N ARG A 119 -1.21 5.44 6.94
CA ARG A 119 -0.01 5.88 6.21
C ARG A 119 1.28 5.16 6.60
N GLN A 120 1.52 5.00 7.90
CA GLN A 120 2.71 4.36 8.47
C GLN A 120 2.47 2.92 8.91
N CYS A 121 1.31 2.35 8.59
CA CYS A 121 0.93 1.01 9.03
C CYS A 121 1.26 -0.09 8.03
N PHE A 122 2.19 0.14 7.11
CA PHE A 122 2.66 -0.87 6.17
C PHE A 122 4.17 -0.84 6.08
N ALA A 123 4.82 -1.96 6.38
CA ALA A 123 6.28 -2.11 6.41
C ALA A 123 6.73 -3.35 5.63
N ALA A 124 7.96 -3.30 5.13
CA ALA A 124 8.68 -4.43 4.56
C ALA A 124 9.98 -4.64 5.35
N ASP A 125 10.36 -5.88 5.60
CA ASP A 125 11.67 -6.22 6.13
C ASP A 125 12.73 -6.37 5.02
N ALA A 126 13.95 -6.75 5.40
CA ALA A 126 15.07 -6.98 4.49
C ALA A 126 15.36 -8.46 4.24
N LEU A 127 14.46 -9.36 4.63
CA LEU A 127 14.65 -10.82 4.47
C LEU A 127 14.47 -11.25 3.00
N GLU A 128 14.84 -12.50 2.71
CA GLU A 128 14.62 -13.15 1.42
C GLU A 128 13.83 -14.45 1.64
N PRO A 129 12.62 -14.55 1.11
CA PRO A 129 11.82 -13.49 0.46
C PRO A 129 11.44 -12.38 1.46
N VAL A 130 11.10 -11.19 0.93
CA VAL A 130 10.71 -10.03 1.74
C VAL A 130 9.46 -10.33 2.54
N GLY A 131 9.53 -10.11 3.85
CA GLY A 131 8.38 -10.09 4.73
C GLY A 131 7.64 -8.75 4.65
N LEU A 132 6.33 -8.82 4.69
CA LEU A 132 5.44 -7.65 4.69
C LEU A 132 4.55 -7.68 5.92
N TYR A 133 4.32 -6.50 6.49
CA TYR A 133 3.55 -6.35 7.72
C TYR A 133 2.64 -5.15 7.60
N PHE A 134 1.38 -5.28 7.99
CA PHE A 134 0.53 -4.10 8.12
C PHE A 134 -0.40 -4.18 9.33
N GLY A 135 -0.75 -3.01 9.85
CA GLY A 135 -1.70 -2.83 10.94
C GLY A 135 -2.98 -2.18 10.47
N THR A 136 -4.10 -2.54 11.10
CA THR A 136 -5.42 -1.99 10.82
C THR A 136 -5.92 -1.10 11.95
N THR A 137 -6.82 -0.19 11.62
CA THR A 137 -7.52 0.62 12.63
C THR A 137 -8.45 -0.19 13.52
N SER A 138 -8.79 -1.40 13.13
CA SER A 138 -9.58 -2.36 13.93
C SER A 138 -8.71 -3.24 14.86
N GLY A 139 -7.42 -2.92 15.01
CA GLY A 139 -6.56 -3.56 16.01
C GLY A 139 -6.04 -4.95 15.58
N GLN A 140 -5.75 -5.13 14.31
CA GLN A 140 -5.14 -6.35 13.80
C GLN A 140 -3.79 -6.04 13.16
N ILE A 141 -2.83 -6.95 13.29
CA ILE A 141 -1.60 -6.96 12.53
C ILE A 141 -1.61 -8.20 11.64
N TRP A 142 -1.32 -8.01 10.38
CA TRP A 142 -1.23 -9.04 9.35
C TRP A 142 0.20 -9.11 8.82
N MET A 143 0.65 -10.32 8.48
CA MET A 143 1.95 -10.52 7.88
C MET A 143 1.90 -11.44 6.66
N SER A 144 2.89 -11.25 5.79
CA SER A 144 3.23 -12.15 4.69
C SER A 144 4.72 -12.44 4.73
N ARG A 145 5.10 -13.70 4.63
CA ARG A 145 6.51 -14.14 4.59
C ARG A 145 7.02 -14.38 3.16
N ASN A 146 6.22 -14.02 2.15
CA ASN A 146 6.45 -14.40 0.76
C ASN A 146 5.99 -13.29 -0.22
N GLU A 147 6.37 -12.05 0.07
CA GLU A 147 6.11 -10.89 -0.79
C GLU A 147 4.62 -10.68 -1.10
N GLY A 148 3.74 -10.93 -0.13
CA GLY A 148 2.30 -10.76 -0.29
C GLY A 148 1.59 -11.89 -1.01
N THR A 149 2.27 -12.99 -1.38
CA THR A 149 1.65 -14.14 -2.03
C THR A 149 0.56 -14.79 -1.16
N SER A 150 0.78 -14.80 0.16
CA SER A 150 -0.23 -15.18 1.16
C SER A 150 -0.05 -14.38 2.45
N TRP A 151 -1.16 -14.24 3.17
CA TRP A 151 -1.27 -13.44 4.37
C TRP A 151 -1.82 -14.25 5.53
N GLU A 152 -1.33 -13.97 6.73
CA GLU A 152 -1.82 -14.55 7.97
C GLU A 152 -1.92 -13.48 9.06
N PRO A 153 -2.87 -13.59 10.01
CA PRO A 153 -2.93 -12.68 11.15
C PRO A 153 -1.78 -12.97 12.10
N LEU A 154 -1.03 -11.91 12.47
CA LEU A 154 0.04 -11.99 13.47
C LEU A 154 -0.48 -11.67 14.88
N ALA A 155 -1.37 -10.69 14.98
CA ALA A 155 -2.00 -10.28 16.24
C ALA A 155 -3.38 -9.71 15.99
N SER A 156 -4.27 -9.84 16.98
CA SER A 156 -5.64 -9.33 16.98
C SER A 156 -6.02 -8.73 18.32
N HIS A 157 -7.13 -7.99 18.33
CA HIS A 157 -7.65 -7.36 19.55
C HIS A 157 -6.72 -6.31 20.19
N LEU A 158 -5.86 -5.71 19.36
CA LEU A 158 -5.05 -4.58 19.76
C LEU A 158 -5.87 -3.28 19.72
N PRO A 159 -5.43 -2.21 20.40
CA PRO A 159 -5.90 -0.87 20.06
C PRO A 159 -5.67 -0.54 18.59
N HIS A 160 -6.25 0.58 18.13
CA HIS A 160 -6.01 1.12 16.81
C HIS A 160 -4.48 1.16 16.49
N VAL A 161 -4.05 0.42 15.47
CA VAL A 161 -2.65 0.41 15.05
C VAL A 161 -2.37 1.65 14.19
N CYS A 162 -1.45 2.49 14.65
CA CYS A 162 -1.08 3.75 13.99
C CYS A 162 0.18 3.65 13.13
N SER A 163 1.10 2.75 13.49
CA SER A 163 2.35 2.50 12.73
C SER A 163 2.79 1.06 12.88
N VAL A 164 3.52 0.58 11.87
CA VAL A 164 4.21 -0.72 11.86
C VAL A 164 5.59 -0.51 11.26
N GLU A 165 6.62 -1.02 11.95
CA GLU A 165 7.99 -0.99 11.46
C GLU A 165 8.61 -2.38 11.60
N ALA A 166 9.40 -2.77 10.60
CA ALA A 166 10.22 -3.96 10.63
C ALA A 166 11.64 -3.55 11.05
N GLY A 167 12.07 -4.02 12.22
CA GLY A 167 13.43 -3.77 12.72
C GLY A 167 14.49 -4.66 12.07
N PRO A 168 15.79 -4.31 12.20
CA PRO A 168 16.88 -5.20 11.83
C PRO A 168 16.85 -6.46 12.73
N ARG A 169 17.29 -7.61 12.21
CA ARG A 169 17.62 -8.75 13.07
C ARG A 169 18.78 -8.35 13.97
N THR A 170 18.56 -8.40 15.25
CA THR A 170 19.64 -8.39 16.26
C THR A 170 20.33 -9.75 16.29
#